data_5f17aeeb35984f893f364db3f9694920
#
_entry.id   5f17aeeb35984f893f364db3f9694920
#
_cell.length_a   1.000
_cell.length_b   1.000
_cell.length_c   1.000
_cell.angle_alpha   90.00
_cell.angle_beta   90.00
_cell.angle_gamma   90.00
#
_symmetry.space_group_name_H-M   'P 1'
#
loop_
_entity.id
_entity.type
_entity.pdbx_description
1 polymer ?
#
loop_
_entity_poly.entity_id
_entity_poly.type
_entity_poly.pdbx_seq_one_letter_code
_entity_poly.pdbx_strand_id
1 'polypeptide(L)'
;GKTLGLRSSEIIDARVSWIVTRRMGFRERAAIEVVGKGSKVRRLPLTSEQLGILDGCLKARGLGGLQAVPPETPLLTNLGRGGKPFEGLTRGGLYRIVAGFFESVALDLETSRPLDAARLRAASTHWLRHSFAVEALTKMNVNIVQAAMGHASVSTTGRYLAPEEEEMSDALAR
;
A
#
# COMPACT_ATOMS: atom_id res chain seq x y z
N GLY A 1 -6.43 7.09 -2.55
CA GLY A 1 -5.04 6.94 -2.98
C GLY A 1 -4.77 5.55 -3.49
N LYS A 2 -4.03 5.44 -4.59
CA LYS A 2 -3.67 4.12 -5.14
C LYS A 2 -2.67 3.47 -4.20
N THR A 3 -3.05 2.39 -3.53
CA THR A 3 -2.15 1.60 -2.68
C THR A 3 -1.25 0.73 -3.56
N LEU A 4 -0.08 0.33 -3.05
CA LEU A 4 0.84 -0.57 -3.74
C LEU A 4 0.63 -2.04 -3.34
N GLY A 5 -0.38 -2.34 -2.56
CA GLY A 5 -0.67 -3.68 -2.08
C GLY A 5 0.42 -4.27 -1.16
N LEU A 6 1.22 -3.44 -0.50
CA LEU A 6 2.31 -3.86 0.39
C LEU A 6 1.78 -4.55 1.66
N ARG A 7 2.57 -5.48 2.19
CA ARG A 7 2.32 -6.05 3.53
C ARG A 7 2.71 -5.04 4.61
N SER A 8 2.11 -5.14 5.79
CA SER A 8 2.44 -4.25 6.92
C SER A 8 3.93 -4.25 7.26
N SER A 9 4.60 -5.39 7.23
CA SER A 9 6.05 -5.49 7.43
C SER A 9 6.82 -4.77 6.32
N GLU A 10 6.43 -4.93 5.07
CA GLU A 10 7.06 -4.27 3.92
C GLU A 10 6.91 -2.73 4.00
N ILE A 11 5.77 -2.25 4.49
CA ILE A 11 5.53 -0.81 4.70
C ILE A 11 6.48 -0.27 5.78
N ILE A 12 6.67 -1.00 6.88
CA ILE A 12 7.51 -0.61 8.01
C ILE A 12 8.99 -0.66 7.62
N ASP A 13 9.38 -1.69 6.86
CA ASP A 13 10.76 -1.94 6.48
C ASP A 13 11.22 -1.11 5.27
N ALA A 14 10.29 -0.41 4.59
CA ALA A 14 10.59 0.36 3.40
C ALA A 14 11.62 1.47 3.67
N ARG A 15 12.66 1.53 2.84
CA ARG A 15 13.77 2.50 2.89
C ARG A 15 13.87 3.27 1.59
N VAL A 16 14.56 4.39 1.60
CA VAL A 16 14.84 5.18 0.40
C VAL A 16 15.57 4.34 -0.64
N SER A 17 16.51 3.49 -0.23
CA SER A 17 17.23 2.54 -1.09
C SER A 17 16.35 1.57 -1.88
N TRP A 18 15.10 1.37 -1.46
CA TRP A 18 14.16 0.55 -2.21
C TRP A 18 13.58 1.25 -3.44
N ILE A 19 13.72 2.57 -3.51
CA ILE A 19 13.28 3.35 -4.68
C ILE A 19 14.40 3.32 -5.71
N VAL A 20 14.12 2.69 -6.84
CA VAL A 20 15.05 2.55 -7.95
C VAL A 20 14.52 3.27 -9.18
N THR A 21 15.41 3.94 -9.91
CA THR A 21 15.09 4.57 -11.20
C THR A 21 15.75 3.77 -12.31
N ARG A 22 15.00 3.45 -13.34
CA ARG A 22 15.51 2.75 -14.52
C ARG A 22 15.14 3.50 -15.79
N ARG A 23 16.09 3.57 -16.69
CA ARG A 23 15.85 4.06 -18.04
C ARG A 23 15.21 2.96 -18.87
N MET A 24 14.02 3.23 -19.42
CA MET A 24 13.31 2.35 -20.35
C MET A 24 13.10 3.14 -21.65
N GLY A 25 13.99 2.93 -22.61
CA GLY A 25 14.07 3.74 -23.82
C GLY A 25 14.46 5.18 -23.46
N PHE A 26 13.65 6.16 -23.91
CA PHE A 26 13.84 7.59 -23.64
C PHE A 26 13.20 8.09 -22.34
N ARG A 27 12.58 7.21 -21.53
CA ARG A 27 11.88 7.58 -20.29
C ARG A 27 12.54 6.94 -19.08
N GLU A 28 12.70 7.73 -18.03
CA GLU A 28 13.02 7.21 -16.71
C GLU A 28 11.72 6.80 -15.99
N ARG A 29 11.75 5.61 -15.40
CA ARG A 29 10.65 5.08 -14.59
C ARG A 29 11.16 4.70 -13.22
N ALA A 30 10.47 5.19 -12.20
CA ALA A 30 10.74 4.81 -10.83
C ALA A 30 9.91 3.57 -10.45
N ALA A 31 10.49 2.76 -9.58
CA ALA A 31 9.82 1.63 -8.96
C ALA A 31 10.31 1.47 -7.52
N ILE A 32 9.50 0.82 -6.69
CA ILE A 32 9.95 0.34 -5.40
C ILE A 32 10.28 -1.16 -5.51
N GLU A 33 11.49 -1.53 -5.10
CA GLU A 33 11.95 -2.92 -5.01
C GLU A 33 11.62 -3.46 -3.62
N VAL A 34 10.69 -4.40 -3.56
CA VAL A 34 10.23 -4.99 -2.30
C VAL A 34 10.80 -6.39 -2.16
N VAL A 35 11.55 -6.62 -1.09
CA VAL A 35 12.06 -7.95 -0.74
C VAL A 35 10.99 -8.69 0.07
N GLY A 36 10.43 -9.73 -0.50
CA GLY A 36 9.41 -10.56 0.13
C GLY A 36 9.98 -11.78 0.85
N LYS A 37 9.09 -12.66 1.32
CA LYS A 37 9.47 -13.92 1.95
C LYS A 37 10.31 -14.77 1.01
N GLY A 38 11.43 -15.30 1.52
CA GLY A 38 12.37 -16.12 0.73
C GLY A 38 13.26 -15.28 -0.20
N SER A 39 13.53 -14.02 0.16
CA SER A 39 14.39 -13.09 -0.59
C SER A 39 13.94 -12.82 -2.03
N LYS A 40 12.68 -13.10 -2.34
CA LYS A 40 12.14 -12.81 -3.66
C LYS A 40 11.90 -11.30 -3.80
N VAL A 41 12.57 -10.69 -4.78
CA VAL A 41 12.41 -9.27 -5.10
C VAL A 41 11.27 -9.11 -6.11
N ARG A 42 10.36 -8.19 -5.82
CA ARG A 42 9.38 -7.70 -6.79
C ARG A 42 9.47 -6.19 -6.95
N ARG A 43 9.17 -5.71 -8.15
CA ARG A 43 9.21 -4.30 -8.49
C ARG A 43 7.80 -3.80 -8.72
N LEU A 44 7.45 -2.73 -8.03
CA LEU A 44 6.16 -2.06 -8.16
C LEU A 44 6.43 -0.67 -8.77
N PRO A 45 5.91 -0.38 -9.97
CA PRO A 45 6.07 0.93 -10.57
C PRO A 45 5.50 2.03 -9.68
N LEU A 46 6.22 3.15 -9.59
CA LEU A 46 5.79 4.35 -8.89
C LEU A 46 5.41 5.43 -9.90
N THR A 47 4.28 6.08 -9.67
CA THR A 47 3.90 7.28 -10.42
C THR A 47 4.66 8.50 -9.89
N SER A 48 4.75 9.56 -10.71
CA SER A 48 5.35 10.83 -10.28
C SER A 48 4.63 11.42 -9.07
N GLU A 49 3.31 11.26 -8.99
CA GLU A 49 2.51 11.68 -7.83
C GLU A 49 2.93 10.92 -6.56
N GLN A 50 3.09 9.59 -6.64
CA GLN A 50 3.53 8.77 -5.51
C GLN A 50 4.93 9.14 -5.05
N LEU A 51 5.85 9.40 -5.98
CA LEU A 51 7.19 9.90 -5.64
C LEU A 51 7.12 11.26 -4.95
N GLY A 52 6.29 12.17 -5.45
CA GLY A 52 6.07 13.48 -4.83
C GLY A 52 5.53 13.37 -3.41
N ILE A 53 4.61 12.43 -3.15
CA ILE A 53 4.09 12.16 -1.79
C ILE A 53 5.21 11.66 -0.87
N LEU A 54 6.03 10.70 -1.33
CA LEU A 54 7.14 10.16 -0.54
C LEU A 54 8.18 11.25 -0.24
N ASP A 55 8.52 12.07 -1.23
CA ASP A 55 9.43 13.20 -1.08
C ASP A 55 8.88 14.23 -0.09
N GLY A 56 7.59 14.57 -0.20
CA GLY A 56 6.88 15.43 0.74
C GLY A 56 6.87 14.90 2.16
N CYS A 57 6.71 13.59 2.35
CA CYS A 57 6.81 12.96 3.67
C CYS A 57 8.18 13.13 4.32
N LEU A 58 9.27 13.03 3.54
CA LEU A 58 10.62 13.28 4.03
C LEU A 58 10.84 14.76 4.39
N LYS A 59 10.39 15.67 3.54
CA LYS A 59 10.45 17.10 3.79
C LYS A 59 9.67 17.54 5.03
N ALA A 60 8.48 16.96 5.26
CA ALA A 60 7.68 17.21 6.46
C ALA A 60 8.37 16.76 7.76
N ARG A 61 9.36 15.88 7.66
CA ARG A 61 10.23 15.43 8.76
C ARG A 61 11.43 16.35 8.99
N GLY A 62 11.55 17.44 8.24
CA GLY A 62 12.72 18.33 8.24
C GLY A 62 13.91 17.77 7.44
N LEU A 63 13.69 16.76 6.59
CA LEU A 63 14.70 16.17 5.74
C LEU A 63 14.65 16.79 4.33
N GLY A 64 15.75 16.74 3.59
CA GLY A 64 15.87 17.41 2.28
C GLY A 64 15.15 16.73 1.11
N GLY A 65 14.39 15.64 1.36
CA GLY A 65 13.72 14.86 0.31
C GLY A 65 14.52 13.64 -0.14
N LEU A 66 13.98 12.88 -1.11
CA LEU A 66 14.49 11.57 -1.52
C LEU A 66 15.97 11.58 -1.98
N GLN A 67 16.41 12.65 -2.62
CA GLN A 67 17.78 12.77 -3.16
C GLN A 67 18.81 13.26 -2.14
N ALA A 68 18.37 13.76 -0.98
CA ALA A 68 19.20 14.42 0.00
C ALA A 68 19.39 13.64 1.30
N VAL A 69 18.83 12.44 1.38
CA VAL A 69 18.88 11.60 2.59
C VAL A 69 19.67 10.31 2.35
N PRO A 70 20.28 9.73 3.41
CA PRO A 70 20.95 8.44 3.30
C PRO A 70 20.01 7.34 2.78
N PRO A 71 20.54 6.36 1.99
CA PRO A 71 19.74 5.29 1.41
C PRO A 71 18.94 4.47 2.44
N GLU A 72 19.48 4.31 3.65
CA GLU A 72 18.85 3.55 4.74
C GLU A 72 17.76 4.32 5.47
N THR A 73 17.47 5.55 5.07
CA THR A 73 16.41 6.36 5.69
C THR A 73 15.05 5.66 5.50
N PRO A 74 14.29 5.42 6.59
CA PRO A 74 12.94 4.86 6.49
C PRO A 74 12.02 5.78 5.69
N LEU A 75 11.25 5.22 4.77
CA LEU A 75 10.26 6.01 4.00
C LEU A 75 9.15 6.54 4.90
N LEU A 76 8.76 5.78 5.92
CA LEU A 76 7.73 6.18 6.87
C LEU A 76 8.26 6.25 8.30
N THR A 77 7.78 7.23 9.05
CA THR A 77 8.10 7.45 10.47
C THR A 77 6.87 7.91 11.24
N ASN A 78 6.97 7.90 12.55
CA ASN A 78 5.97 8.53 13.41
C ASN A 78 6.27 10.04 13.52
N LEU A 79 5.34 10.87 13.05
CA LEU A 79 5.42 12.34 13.16
C LEU A 79 4.84 12.87 14.48
N GLY A 80 4.38 12.00 15.40
CA GLY A 80 3.88 12.39 16.72
C GLY A 80 4.97 12.93 17.65
N ARG A 81 4.55 13.45 18.82
CA ARG A 81 5.46 13.96 19.83
C ARG A 81 6.55 12.92 20.18
N GLY A 82 7.82 13.32 20.06
CA GLY A 82 8.98 12.47 20.34
C GLY A 82 9.43 11.58 19.18
N GLY A 83 8.81 11.65 17.98
CA GLY A 83 9.29 10.97 16.80
C GLY A 83 10.63 11.56 16.32
N LYS A 84 11.58 10.68 15.99
CA LYS A 84 12.88 11.10 15.46
C LYS A 84 12.86 11.03 13.93
N PRO A 85 13.44 12.00 13.22
CA PRO A 85 13.41 12.06 11.75
C PRO A 85 13.88 10.79 11.02
N PHE A 86 14.84 10.08 11.58
CA PHE A 86 15.44 8.86 11.00
C PHE A 86 14.93 7.56 11.64
N GLU A 87 14.00 7.63 12.58
CA GLU A 87 13.42 6.46 13.21
C GLU A 87 12.24 5.94 12.39
N GLY A 88 12.27 4.63 12.06
CA GLY A 88 11.22 3.99 11.29
C GLY A 88 9.93 3.82 12.09
N LEU A 89 8.84 3.59 11.37
CA LEU A 89 7.54 3.31 11.96
C LEU A 89 7.53 1.89 12.54
N THR A 90 7.01 1.73 13.75
CA THR A 90 6.78 0.41 14.35
C THR A 90 5.47 -0.21 13.83
N ARG A 91 5.30 -1.53 14.00
CA ARG A 91 4.03 -2.21 13.66
C ARG A 91 2.85 -1.62 14.42
N GLY A 92 3.01 -1.37 15.73
CA GLY A 92 1.98 -0.73 16.55
C GLY A 92 1.72 0.72 16.13
N GLY A 93 2.76 1.43 15.69
CA GLY A 93 2.62 2.78 15.13
C GLY A 93 1.80 2.79 13.83
N LEU A 94 2.12 1.90 12.89
CA LEU A 94 1.35 1.74 11.66
C LEU A 94 -0.11 1.40 11.94
N TYR A 95 -0.35 0.44 12.83
CA TYR A 95 -1.70 0.05 13.24
C TYR A 95 -2.50 1.26 13.77
N ARG A 96 -1.93 2.04 14.69
CA ARG A 96 -2.59 3.22 15.28
C ARG A 96 -2.92 4.28 14.23
N ILE A 97 -2.02 4.53 13.28
CA ILE A 97 -2.26 5.50 12.19
C ILE A 97 -3.43 5.04 11.33
N VAL A 98 -3.44 3.77 10.91
CA VAL A 98 -4.50 3.21 10.05
C VAL A 98 -5.82 3.14 10.80
N ALA A 99 -5.84 2.70 12.06
CA ALA A 99 -7.04 2.64 12.88
C ALA A 99 -7.61 4.05 13.12
N GLY A 100 -6.75 5.04 13.42
CA GLY A 100 -7.18 6.43 13.58
C GLY A 100 -7.78 7.03 12.30
N PHE A 101 -7.21 6.69 11.13
CA PHE A 101 -7.78 7.10 9.86
C PHE A 101 -9.18 6.47 9.64
N PHE A 102 -9.33 5.16 9.86
CA PHE A 102 -10.63 4.51 9.71
C PHE A 102 -11.65 5.02 10.72
N GLU A 103 -11.23 5.29 11.96
CA GLU A 103 -12.11 5.91 12.96
C GLU A 103 -12.60 7.30 12.53
N SER A 104 -11.72 8.16 12.00
CA SER A 104 -12.14 9.48 11.53
C SER A 104 -13.18 9.39 10.42
N VAL A 105 -12.99 8.49 9.46
CA VAL A 105 -13.98 8.28 8.37
C VAL A 105 -15.26 7.63 8.91
N ALA A 106 -15.16 6.73 9.89
CA ALA A 106 -16.33 6.11 10.52
C ALA A 106 -17.19 7.15 11.24
N LEU A 107 -16.61 8.10 11.92
CA LEU A 107 -17.32 9.21 12.58
C LEU A 107 -18.10 10.05 11.56
N ASP A 108 -17.51 10.36 10.40
CA ASP A 108 -18.19 11.10 9.34
C ASP A 108 -19.39 10.33 8.76
N LEU A 109 -19.36 8.99 8.79
CA LEU A 109 -20.41 8.12 8.28
C LEU A 109 -21.44 7.68 9.34
N GLU A 110 -21.20 7.94 10.62
CA GLU A 110 -21.97 7.41 11.74
C GLU A 110 -23.48 7.60 11.58
N THR A 111 -23.89 8.80 11.18
CA THR A 111 -25.31 9.15 11.04
C THR A 111 -25.94 8.67 9.73
N SER A 112 -25.19 8.76 8.63
CA SER A 112 -25.72 8.47 7.28
C SER A 112 -25.58 6.99 6.88
N ARG A 113 -24.56 6.31 7.37
CA ARG A 113 -24.20 4.93 6.99
C ARG A 113 -23.62 4.15 8.19
N PRO A 114 -24.41 3.88 9.24
CA PRO A 114 -23.91 3.31 10.50
C PRO A 114 -23.27 1.92 10.34
N LEU A 115 -23.77 1.09 9.42
CA LEU A 115 -23.20 -0.23 9.13
C LEU A 115 -21.79 -0.14 8.51
N ASP A 116 -21.59 0.84 7.63
CA ASP A 116 -20.27 1.06 7.03
C ASP A 116 -19.29 1.66 8.05
N ALA A 117 -19.77 2.56 8.92
CA ALA A 117 -18.99 3.05 10.06
C ALA A 117 -18.50 1.90 10.96
N ALA A 118 -19.39 0.97 11.31
CA ALA A 118 -19.03 -0.20 12.10
C ALA A 118 -18.00 -1.11 11.39
N ARG A 119 -18.15 -1.32 10.07
CA ARG A 119 -17.19 -2.08 9.25
C ARG A 119 -15.81 -1.40 9.21
N LEU A 120 -15.75 -0.08 9.05
CA LEU A 120 -14.49 0.67 9.05
C LEU A 120 -13.76 0.55 10.39
N ARG A 121 -14.46 0.60 11.53
CA ARG A 121 -13.85 0.39 12.86
C ARG A 121 -13.25 -1.01 13.03
N ALA A 122 -13.81 -2.01 12.37
CA ALA A 122 -13.27 -3.38 12.35
C ALA A 122 -12.13 -3.57 11.33
N ALA A 123 -11.88 -2.57 10.48
CA ALA A 123 -10.87 -2.67 9.42
C ALA A 123 -9.43 -2.62 9.98
N SER A 124 -8.52 -3.29 9.29
CA SER A 124 -7.11 -3.36 9.65
C SER A 124 -6.20 -3.00 8.47
N THR A 125 -4.89 -2.93 8.70
CA THR A 125 -3.90 -2.75 7.63
C THR A 125 -4.01 -3.81 6.53
N HIS A 126 -4.48 -5.01 6.86
CA HIS A 126 -4.71 -6.07 5.87
C HIS A 126 -5.86 -5.73 4.90
N TRP A 127 -6.84 -4.99 5.37
CA TRP A 127 -7.96 -4.50 4.56
C TRP A 127 -7.50 -3.60 3.41
N LEU A 128 -6.52 -2.73 3.65
CA LEU A 128 -5.95 -1.88 2.59
C LEU A 128 -5.34 -2.72 1.46
N ARG A 129 -4.66 -3.80 1.82
CA ARG A 129 -4.08 -4.73 0.85
C ARG A 129 -5.17 -5.54 0.13
N HIS A 130 -6.21 -5.96 0.84
CA HIS A 130 -7.37 -6.63 0.26
C HIS A 130 -8.08 -5.72 -0.76
N SER A 131 -8.39 -4.49 -0.38
CA SER A 131 -9.02 -3.50 -1.26
C SER A 131 -8.18 -3.23 -2.51
N PHE A 132 -6.84 -3.17 -2.38
CA PHE A 132 -5.95 -3.09 -3.54
C PHE A 132 -6.12 -4.29 -4.47
N ALA A 133 -6.17 -5.52 -3.93
CA ALA A 133 -6.32 -6.72 -4.75
C ALA A 133 -7.64 -6.71 -5.53
N VAL A 134 -8.75 -6.42 -4.87
CA VAL A 134 -10.07 -6.33 -5.50
C VAL A 134 -10.09 -5.27 -6.59
N GLU A 135 -9.65 -4.03 -6.28
CA GLU A 135 -9.60 -2.95 -7.29
C GLU A 135 -8.65 -3.28 -8.45
N ALA A 136 -7.50 -3.88 -8.16
CA ALA A 136 -6.53 -4.23 -9.21
C ALA A 136 -7.06 -5.30 -10.15
N LEU A 137 -7.81 -6.29 -9.66
CA LEU A 137 -8.42 -7.35 -10.49
C LEU A 137 -9.49 -6.82 -11.46
N THR A 138 -10.13 -5.69 -11.17
CA THR A 138 -11.04 -5.05 -12.13
C THR A 138 -10.31 -4.38 -13.31
N LYS A 139 -9.00 -4.13 -13.17
CA LYS A 139 -8.21 -3.34 -14.14
C LYS A 139 -7.03 -4.08 -14.74
N MET A 140 -6.59 -5.18 -14.12
CA MET A 140 -5.37 -5.89 -14.47
C MET A 140 -5.61 -7.41 -14.48
N ASN A 141 -4.83 -8.09 -15.33
CA ASN A 141 -4.82 -9.56 -15.32
C ASN A 141 -4.36 -10.11 -13.96
N VAL A 142 -4.98 -11.22 -13.54
CA VAL A 142 -4.70 -11.91 -12.27
C VAL A 142 -3.20 -12.17 -12.04
N ASN A 143 -2.46 -12.53 -13.08
CA ASN A 143 -1.02 -12.79 -12.99
C ASN A 143 -0.24 -11.54 -12.61
N ILE A 144 -0.66 -10.36 -13.10
CA ILE A 144 -0.05 -9.07 -12.77
C ILE A 144 -0.33 -8.72 -11.30
N VAL A 145 -1.58 -8.90 -10.86
CA VAL A 145 -1.96 -8.65 -9.46
C VAL A 145 -1.23 -9.60 -8.52
N GLN A 146 -1.14 -10.88 -8.88
CA GLN A 146 -0.38 -11.89 -8.12
C GLN A 146 1.09 -11.49 -7.96
N ALA A 147 1.74 -11.10 -9.06
CA ALA A 147 3.13 -10.63 -9.05
C ALA A 147 3.30 -9.37 -8.18
N ALA A 148 2.41 -8.39 -8.32
CA ALA A 148 2.42 -7.16 -7.53
C ALA A 148 2.25 -7.45 -6.03
N MET A 149 1.38 -8.38 -5.67
CA MET A 149 1.15 -8.77 -4.28
C MET A 149 2.24 -9.71 -3.72
N GLY A 150 3.09 -10.29 -4.57
CA GLY A 150 4.11 -11.26 -4.16
C GLY A 150 3.47 -12.52 -3.55
N HIS A 151 2.40 -13.04 -4.15
CA HIS A 151 1.80 -14.31 -3.80
C HIS A 151 2.59 -15.44 -4.46
N ALA A 152 2.96 -16.46 -3.68
CA ALA A 152 3.68 -17.62 -4.19
C ALA A 152 2.79 -18.56 -5.03
N SER A 153 1.46 -18.48 -4.88
CA SER A 153 0.48 -19.33 -5.54
C SER A 153 -0.71 -18.52 -6.04
N VAL A 154 -1.24 -18.91 -7.19
CA VAL A 154 -2.49 -18.36 -7.78
C VAL A 154 -3.67 -18.59 -6.85
N SER A 155 -3.70 -19.72 -6.11
CA SER A 155 -4.77 -20.02 -5.15
C SER A 155 -4.94 -18.95 -4.06
N THR A 156 -3.86 -18.24 -3.70
CA THR A 156 -3.95 -17.13 -2.74
C THR A 156 -4.61 -15.90 -3.34
N THR A 157 -4.40 -15.64 -4.63
CA THR A 157 -5.05 -14.55 -5.37
C THR A 157 -6.47 -14.96 -5.80
N GLY A 158 -6.70 -16.24 -6.04
CA GLY A 158 -7.99 -16.81 -6.41
C GLY A 158 -9.11 -16.57 -5.38
N ARG A 159 -8.77 -16.30 -4.12
CA ARG A 159 -9.76 -15.90 -3.09
C ARG A 159 -10.44 -14.55 -3.42
N TYR A 160 -9.81 -13.74 -4.25
CA TYR A 160 -10.34 -12.44 -4.70
C TYR A 160 -11.05 -12.56 -6.05
N LEU A 161 -11.03 -13.75 -6.66
CA LEU A 161 -11.66 -14.05 -7.94
C LEU A 161 -12.95 -14.84 -7.79
N ALA A 162 -13.37 -15.17 -6.55
CA ALA A 162 -14.67 -15.79 -6.34
C ALA A 162 -15.73 -14.74 -6.77
N PRO A 163 -16.47 -15.00 -7.88
CA PRO A 163 -17.53 -14.09 -8.31
C PRO A 163 -18.58 -14.01 -7.20
N GLU A 164 -19.08 -12.83 -6.93
CA GLU A 164 -20.27 -12.67 -6.10
C GLU A 164 -21.45 -13.38 -6.81
N GLU A 165 -22.42 -13.92 -6.04
CA GLU A 165 -23.57 -14.64 -6.62
C GLU A 165 -24.29 -13.83 -7.70
N GLU A 166 -24.29 -12.50 -7.56
CA GLU A 166 -24.88 -11.54 -8.49
C GLU A 166 -24.11 -11.52 -9.84
N GLU A 167 -22.79 -11.55 -9.84
CA GLU A 167 -21.96 -11.63 -11.06
C GLU A 167 -22.12 -12.97 -11.79
N MET A 168 -22.28 -14.07 -11.03
CA MET A 168 -22.55 -15.38 -11.63
C MET A 168 -23.94 -15.43 -12.23
N SER A 169 -24.95 -14.83 -11.60
CA SER A 169 -26.31 -14.74 -12.13
C SER A 169 -26.35 -13.96 -13.43
N ASP A 170 -25.68 -12.82 -13.51
CA ASP A 170 -25.57 -11.99 -14.70
C ASP A 170 -24.81 -12.66 -15.87
N ALA A 171 -23.79 -13.42 -15.56
CA ALA A 171 -23.03 -14.17 -16.57
C ALA A 171 -23.82 -15.35 -17.15
N LEU A 172 -24.71 -15.96 -16.37
CA LEU A 172 -25.56 -17.07 -16.81
C LEU A 172 -26.83 -16.59 -17.54
N ALA A 173 -27.20 -15.31 -17.40
CA ALA A 173 -28.36 -14.71 -18.05
C ALA A 173 -28.09 -14.13 -19.47
N ARG A 174 -26.86 -14.20 -19.94
CA ARG A 174 -26.41 -13.77 -21.29
C ARG A 174 -26.21 -14.96 -22.22
#